data_dc61f4c206ae12d1a522fd449bfb963f
#
_entry.id   dc61f4c206ae12d1a522fd449bfb963f
#
_cell.length_a   1.000
_cell.length_b   1.000
_cell.length_c   1.000
_cell.angle_alpha   90.00
_cell.angle_beta   90.00
_cell.angle_gamma   90.00
#
_symmetry.space_group_name_H-M   'P 1'
#
loop_
_entity.id
_entity.type
_entity.pdbx_description
1 polymer ?
#
loop_
_entity_poly.entity_id
_entity_poly.type
_entity_poly.pdbx_seq_one_letter_code
_entity_poly.pdbx_strand_id
1 'polypeptide(L)'
;MTDRQFLWGLSNGIIVLAIAGTFWLGYGFGPHLGDAGWVLPTVFTVVLYGTCAVIVWLAVRLRHRVGFKRSELKEGDERQRAETRKMLVGFVYIGIAQAVLIALAVLLCLGLGHENLVGPSIALIVSLHFIPLGRIFHVRIYYFVGTVGCAISLVAFLPLFDVGPLMFLGGTMGVLLWASAAYILWRADRIGAKAISEPWDV
;
A
#
# COMPACT_ATOMS: atom_id res chain seq x y z
N MET A 1 -4.00 22.27 4.05
CA MET A 1 -4.49 20.94 4.51
C MET A 1 -4.30 20.90 6.01
N THR A 2 -5.35 20.70 6.80
CA THR A 2 -5.22 20.61 8.26
C THR A 2 -4.54 19.30 8.65
N ASP A 3 -3.85 19.27 9.80
CA ASP A 3 -3.18 18.06 10.30
C ASP A 3 -4.14 16.87 10.43
N ARG A 4 -5.40 17.14 10.78
CA ARG A 4 -6.48 16.13 10.85
C ARG A 4 -6.79 15.50 9.49
N GLN A 5 -6.89 16.30 8.42
CA GLN A 5 -7.12 15.79 7.06
C GLN A 5 -5.94 14.97 6.56
N PHE A 6 -4.72 15.41 6.87
CA PHE A 6 -3.50 14.69 6.56
C PHE A 6 -3.46 13.32 7.25
N LEU A 7 -3.73 13.26 8.57
CA LEU A 7 -3.78 12.03 9.35
C LEU A 7 -4.87 11.07 8.86
N TRP A 8 -6.03 11.59 8.44
CA TRP A 8 -7.09 10.78 7.84
C TRP A 8 -6.65 10.16 6.51
N GLY A 9 -6.00 10.93 5.64
CA GLY A 9 -5.41 10.42 4.40
C GLY A 9 -4.36 9.34 4.63
N LEU A 10 -3.47 9.55 5.61
CA LEU A 10 -2.46 8.58 6.02
C LEU A 10 -3.09 7.27 6.52
N SER A 11 -4.16 7.34 7.33
CA SER A 11 -4.82 6.14 7.84
C SER A 11 -5.39 5.26 6.72
N ASN A 12 -5.95 5.86 5.66
CA ASN A 12 -6.39 5.12 4.48
C ASN A 12 -5.21 4.49 3.73
N GLY A 13 -4.10 5.22 3.61
CA GLY A 13 -2.87 4.70 3.01
C GLY A 13 -2.31 3.49 3.76
N ILE A 14 -2.31 3.51 5.09
CA ILE A 14 -1.90 2.38 5.93
C ILE A 14 -2.75 1.14 5.64
N ILE A 15 -4.08 1.30 5.57
CA ILE A 15 -5.01 0.19 5.29
C ILE A 15 -4.71 -0.43 3.91
N VAL A 16 -4.54 0.40 2.88
CA VAL A 16 -4.22 -0.06 1.53
C VAL A 16 -2.89 -0.81 1.49
N LEU A 17 -1.85 -0.27 2.12
CA LEU A 17 -0.52 -0.91 2.19
C LEU A 17 -0.57 -2.24 2.96
N ALA A 18 -1.35 -2.32 4.06
CA ALA A 18 -1.51 -3.54 4.83
C ALA A 18 -2.18 -4.65 3.99
N ILE A 19 -3.29 -4.33 3.31
CA ILE A 19 -4.01 -5.28 2.46
C ILE A 19 -3.14 -5.71 1.27
N ALA A 20 -2.50 -4.77 0.59
CA ALA A 20 -1.63 -5.08 -0.54
C ALA A 20 -0.42 -5.93 -0.13
N GLY A 21 0.20 -5.63 1.02
CA GLY A 21 1.30 -6.43 1.57
C GLY A 21 0.86 -7.86 1.90
N THR A 22 -0.34 -8.02 2.47
CA THR A 22 -0.95 -9.33 2.73
C THR A 22 -1.15 -10.12 1.44
N PHE A 23 -1.67 -9.45 0.39
CA PHE A 23 -1.85 -10.07 -0.92
C PHE A 23 -0.51 -10.57 -1.49
N TRP A 24 0.55 -9.75 -1.47
CA TRP A 24 1.86 -10.12 -1.98
C TRP A 24 2.51 -11.26 -1.20
N LEU A 25 2.43 -11.25 0.14
CA LEU A 25 2.91 -12.36 0.95
C LEU A 25 2.15 -13.65 0.66
N GLY A 26 0.83 -13.60 0.56
CA GLY A 26 0.01 -14.74 0.20
C GLY A 26 0.33 -15.29 -1.19
N TYR A 27 0.51 -14.39 -2.16
CA TYR A 27 0.87 -14.74 -3.54
C TYR A 27 2.25 -15.41 -3.64
N GLY A 28 3.25 -14.89 -2.90
CA GLY A 28 4.61 -15.45 -2.93
C GLY A 28 4.75 -16.77 -2.20
N PHE A 29 4.14 -16.91 -1.03
CA PHE A 29 4.33 -18.09 -0.18
C PHE A 29 3.24 -19.16 -0.36
N GLY A 30 2.01 -18.77 -0.77
CA GLY A 30 0.87 -19.69 -0.88
C GLY A 30 1.15 -20.96 -1.69
N PRO A 31 1.70 -20.88 -2.90
CA PRO A 31 2.00 -22.06 -3.71
C PRO A 31 2.99 -23.05 -3.07
N HIS A 32 3.93 -22.54 -2.28
CA HIS A 32 4.98 -23.37 -1.63
C HIS A 32 4.51 -24.04 -0.32
N LEU A 33 3.35 -23.63 0.20
CA LEU A 33 2.80 -24.22 1.42
C LEU A 33 1.93 -25.45 1.16
N GLY A 34 1.54 -25.71 -0.09
CA GLY A 34 0.65 -26.80 -0.45
C GLY A 34 1.18 -28.20 -0.07
N ASP A 35 2.50 -28.40 -0.16
CA ASP A 35 3.16 -29.67 0.10
C ASP A 35 3.47 -29.88 1.61
N ALA A 36 3.29 -28.86 2.46
CA ALA A 36 3.69 -28.88 3.87
C ALA A 36 2.62 -29.41 4.83
N GLY A 37 1.60 -30.10 4.31
CA GLY A 37 0.44 -30.54 5.08
C GLY A 37 -0.46 -29.36 5.48
N TRP A 38 -1.50 -29.62 6.30
CA TRP A 38 -2.49 -28.60 6.63
C TRP A 38 -2.09 -27.60 7.72
N VAL A 39 -1.14 -27.98 8.59
CA VAL A 39 -0.75 -27.17 9.76
C VAL A 39 -0.02 -25.89 9.35
N LEU A 40 1.03 -26.02 8.53
CA LEU A 40 1.86 -24.87 8.14
C LEU A 40 1.09 -23.81 7.32
N PRO A 41 0.28 -24.18 6.29
CA PRO A 41 -0.58 -23.23 5.60
C PRO A 41 -1.57 -22.53 6.54
N THR A 42 -2.16 -23.27 7.48
CA THR A 42 -3.13 -22.71 8.44
C THR A 42 -2.47 -21.69 9.34
N VAL A 43 -1.33 -22.02 9.95
CA VAL A 43 -0.57 -21.11 10.82
C VAL A 43 -0.15 -19.87 10.03
N PHE A 44 0.40 -20.05 8.84
CA PHE A 44 0.79 -18.93 7.96
C PHE A 44 -0.40 -18.01 7.65
N THR A 45 -1.53 -18.58 7.28
CA THR A 45 -2.74 -17.81 6.96
C THR A 45 -3.24 -17.03 8.18
N VAL A 46 -3.31 -17.66 9.35
CA VAL A 46 -3.73 -16.99 10.59
C VAL A 46 -2.80 -15.85 10.97
N VAL A 47 -1.48 -16.06 10.89
CA VAL A 47 -0.48 -15.01 11.17
C VAL A 47 -0.59 -13.88 10.16
N LEU A 48 -0.71 -14.19 8.87
CA LEU A 48 -0.79 -13.22 7.79
C LEU A 48 -2.01 -12.30 7.93
N TYR A 49 -3.20 -12.89 8.02
CA TYR A 49 -4.45 -12.14 8.15
C TYR A 49 -4.60 -11.50 9.53
N GLY A 50 -4.11 -12.16 10.59
CA GLY A 50 -4.08 -11.60 11.94
C GLY A 50 -3.24 -10.33 12.02
N THR A 51 -2.05 -10.34 11.43
CA THR A 51 -1.17 -9.14 11.37
C THR A 51 -1.82 -8.03 10.54
N CYS A 52 -2.41 -8.37 9.39
CA CYS A 52 -3.16 -7.40 8.59
C CYS A 52 -4.30 -6.77 9.40
N ALA A 53 -5.10 -7.58 10.08
CA ALA A 53 -6.21 -7.11 10.92
C ALA A 53 -5.73 -6.19 12.05
N VAL A 54 -4.60 -6.49 12.70
CA VAL A 54 -4.00 -5.62 13.72
C VAL A 54 -3.58 -4.27 13.12
N ILE A 55 -2.89 -4.25 11.98
CA ILE A 55 -2.47 -3.01 11.34
C ILE A 55 -3.70 -2.17 10.94
N VAL A 56 -4.72 -2.80 10.35
CA VAL A 56 -5.97 -2.12 9.96
C VAL A 56 -6.69 -1.59 11.20
N TRP A 57 -6.79 -2.38 12.27
CA TRP A 57 -7.41 -1.94 13.51
C TRP A 57 -6.70 -0.74 14.12
N LEU A 58 -5.35 -0.74 14.15
CA LEU A 58 -4.56 0.39 14.63
C LEU A 58 -4.78 1.64 13.77
N ALA A 59 -4.86 1.49 12.44
CA ALA A 59 -5.16 2.60 11.53
C ALA A 59 -6.56 3.18 11.76
N VAL A 60 -7.56 2.33 11.98
CA VAL A 60 -8.94 2.74 12.32
C VAL A 60 -8.98 3.42 13.70
N ARG A 61 -8.29 2.86 14.70
CA ARG A 61 -8.16 3.46 16.03
C ARG A 61 -7.53 4.85 15.97
N LEU A 62 -6.47 5.02 15.18
CA LEU A 62 -5.85 6.33 14.93
C LEU A 62 -6.87 7.31 14.34
N ARG A 63 -7.65 6.88 13.37
CA ARG A 63 -8.71 7.68 12.75
C ARG A 63 -9.77 8.15 13.75
N HIS A 64 -10.18 7.26 14.66
CA HIS A 64 -11.14 7.60 15.72
C HIS A 64 -10.56 8.59 16.73
N ARG A 65 -9.28 8.45 17.10
CA ARG A 65 -8.60 9.38 18.02
C ARG A 65 -8.49 10.80 17.45
N VAL A 66 -8.29 10.92 16.13
CA VAL A 66 -8.20 12.21 15.44
C VAL A 66 -9.56 12.93 15.37
N GLY A 67 -10.69 12.21 15.59
CA GLY A 67 -12.03 12.78 15.69
C GLY A 67 -12.53 13.45 14.40
N PHE A 68 -11.95 13.11 13.24
CA PHE A 68 -12.29 13.75 11.97
C PHE A 68 -13.71 13.38 11.54
N LYS A 69 -14.58 14.37 11.46
CA LYS A 69 -15.95 14.20 10.93
C LYS A 69 -15.97 14.52 9.44
N ARG A 70 -16.63 13.66 8.66
CA ARG A 70 -16.79 13.84 7.20
C ARG A 70 -17.52 15.15 6.85
N SER A 71 -18.28 15.72 7.78
CA SER A 71 -18.91 17.05 7.66
C SER A 71 -17.86 18.17 7.55
N GLU A 72 -16.71 18.05 8.22
CA GLU A 72 -15.63 19.04 8.16
C GLU A 72 -15.06 19.23 6.75
N LEU A 73 -15.13 18.18 5.90
CA LEU A 73 -14.80 18.30 4.46
C LEU A 73 -15.77 19.17 3.68
N LYS A 74 -17.04 19.28 4.15
CA LYS A 74 -18.09 20.07 3.49
C LYS A 74 -18.07 21.53 3.96
N GLU A 75 -17.57 21.80 5.15
CA GLU A 75 -17.56 23.13 5.78
C GLU A 75 -16.28 23.93 5.44
N GLY A 76 -15.26 23.31 4.83
CA GLY A 76 -14.02 23.98 4.42
C GLY A 76 -14.24 25.04 3.34
N ASP A 77 -13.32 26.02 3.29
CA ASP A 77 -13.25 27.08 2.29
C ASP A 77 -13.27 26.49 0.87
N GLU A 78 -13.84 27.22 -0.11
CA GLU A 78 -13.95 26.78 -1.52
C GLU A 78 -12.61 26.36 -2.11
N ARG A 79 -11.53 27.04 -1.75
CA ARG A 79 -10.17 26.71 -2.17
C ARG A 79 -9.75 25.33 -1.67
N GLN A 80 -10.04 25.01 -0.40
CA GLN A 80 -9.71 23.73 0.22
C GLN A 80 -10.53 22.58 -0.38
N ARG A 81 -11.80 22.83 -0.70
CA ARG A 81 -12.66 21.85 -1.42
C ARG A 81 -12.13 21.58 -2.83
N ALA A 82 -11.69 22.61 -3.56
CA ALA A 82 -11.12 22.47 -4.89
C ALA A 82 -9.79 21.65 -4.86
N GLU A 83 -8.92 21.89 -3.89
CA GLU A 83 -7.69 21.13 -3.71
C GLU A 83 -7.96 19.66 -3.38
N THR A 84 -8.88 19.39 -2.45
CA THR A 84 -9.29 18.01 -2.09
C THR A 84 -9.90 17.28 -3.29
N ARG A 85 -10.72 17.97 -4.09
CA ARG A 85 -11.31 17.40 -5.30
C ARG A 85 -10.22 17.07 -6.35
N LYS A 86 -9.25 17.95 -6.54
CA LYS A 86 -8.11 17.69 -7.46
C LYS A 86 -7.31 16.47 -7.03
N MET A 87 -7.03 16.32 -5.72
CA MET A 87 -6.35 15.14 -5.18
C MET A 87 -7.15 13.86 -5.41
N LEU A 88 -8.46 13.88 -5.13
CA LEU A 88 -9.34 12.72 -5.32
C LEU A 88 -9.41 12.32 -6.80
N VAL A 89 -9.60 13.28 -7.70
CA VAL A 89 -9.64 13.05 -9.14
C VAL A 89 -8.30 12.49 -9.62
N GLY A 90 -7.18 13.06 -9.20
CA GLY A 90 -5.84 12.55 -9.52
C GLY A 90 -5.64 11.10 -9.05
N PHE A 91 -6.07 10.78 -7.83
CA PHE A 91 -6.02 9.42 -7.29
C PHE A 91 -6.83 8.43 -8.13
N VAL A 92 -8.06 8.80 -8.52
CA VAL A 92 -8.92 7.96 -9.37
C VAL A 92 -8.29 7.72 -10.74
N TYR A 93 -7.73 8.76 -11.37
CA TYR A 93 -7.05 8.61 -12.67
C TYR A 93 -5.83 7.69 -12.58
N ILE A 94 -5.02 7.81 -11.53
CA ILE A 94 -3.87 6.92 -11.32
C ILE A 94 -4.34 5.49 -11.11
N GLY A 95 -5.41 5.26 -10.33
CA GLY A 95 -5.98 3.94 -10.11
C GLY A 95 -6.52 3.30 -11.39
N ILE A 96 -7.23 4.06 -12.22
CA ILE A 96 -7.73 3.58 -13.53
C ILE A 96 -6.54 3.25 -14.45
N ALA A 97 -5.56 4.14 -14.56
CA ALA A 97 -4.37 3.91 -15.39
C ALA A 97 -3.63 2.65 -14.94
N GLN A 98 -3.46 2.46 -13.63
CA GLN A 98 -2.86 1.24 -13.08
C GLN A 98 -3.65 -0.01 -13.45
N ALA A 99 -4.97 0.00 -13.30
CA ALA A 99 -5.83 -1.15 -13.63
C ALA A 99 -5.73 -1.52 -15.12
N VAL A 100 -5.74 -0.51 -16.00
CA VAL A 100 -5.60 -0.70 -17.45
C VAL A 100 -4.21 -1.27 -17.79
N LEU A 101 -3.14 -0.72 -17.20
CA LEU A 101 -1.77 -1.20 -17.44
C LEU A 101 -1.59 -2.63 -16.94
N ILE A 102 -2.14 -3.00 -15.78
CA ILE A 102 -2.12 -4.37 -15.27
C ILE A 102 -2.85 -5.31 -16.25
N ALA A 103 -4.06 -4.94 -16.67
CA ALA A 103 -4.83 -5.76 -17.61
C ALA A 103 -4.07 -5.98 -18.94
N LEU A 104 -3.48 -4.92 -19.49
CA LEU A 104 -2.65 -5.01 -20.71
C LEU A 104 -1.42 -5.88 -20.49
N ALA A 105 -0.70 -5.72 -19.38
CA ALA A 105 0.49 -6.52 -19.09
C ALA A 105 0.14 -8.01 -18.94
N VAL A 106 -0.96 -8.33 -18.25
CA VAL A 106 -1.44 -9.72 -18.11
C VAL A 106 -1.78 -10.30 -19.48
N LEU A 107 -2.58 -9.59 -20.28
CA LEU A 107 -2.98 -10.05 -21.62
C LEU A 107 -1.76 -10.26 -22.54
N LEU A 108 -0.79 -9.36 -22.50
CA LEU A 108 0.43 -9.47 -23.29
C LEU A 108 1.30 -10.66 -22.84
N CYS A 109 1.53 -10.82 -21.54
CA CYS A 109 2.32 -11.93 -21.02
C CYS A 109 1.69 -13.28 -21.33
N LEU A 110 0.38 -13.42 -21.16
CA LEU A 110 -0.35 -14.65 -21.47
C LEU A 110 -0.42 -14.91 -22.98
N GLY A 111 -0.68 -13.87 -23.78
CA GLY A 111 -0.74 -13.98 -25.25
C GLY A 111 0.59 -14.35 -25.90
N LEU A 112 1.72 -14.00 -25.26
CA LEU A 112 3.08 -14.35 -25.69
C LEU A 112 3.61 -15.66 -25.06
N GLY A 113 2.83 -16.33 -24.20
CA GLY A 113 3.25 -17.56 -23.53
C GLY A 113 4.28 -17.33 -22.41
N HIS A 114 4.37 -16.12 -21.87
CA HIS A 114 5.31 -15.74 -20.81
C HIS A 114 4.61 -15.55 -19.46
N GLU A 115 3.93 -16.59 -18.98
CA GLU A 115 3.16 -16.55 -17.72
C GLU A 115 4.02 -16.18 -16.49
N ASN A 116 5.28 -16.58 -16.49
CA ASN A 116 6.26 -16.28 -15.45
C ASN A 116 6.56 -14.78 -15.31
N LEU A 117 6.31 -13.97 -16.32
CA LEU A 117 6.52 -12.52 -16.30
C LEU A 117 5.29 -11.73 -15.80
N VAL A 118 4.15 -12.37 -15.61
CA VAL A 118 2.93 -11.71 -15.11
C VAL A 118 3.16 -11.07 -13.74
N GLY A 119 3.68 -11.83 -12.79
CA GLY A 119 3.96 -11.34 -11.44
C GLY A 119 4.90 -10.13 -11.40
N PRO A 120 6.12 -10.23 -11.99
CA PRO A 120 7.05 -9.10 -12.08
C PRO A 120 6.46 -7.86 -12.76
N SER A 121 5.67 -8.04 -13.83
CA SER A 121 5.01 -6.94 -14.55
C SER A 121 3.99 -6.23 -13.67
N ILE A 122 3.13 -6.97 -12.96
CA ILE A 122 2.17 -6.38 -12.02
C ILE A 122 2.90 -5.63 -10.92
N ALA A 123 3.96 -6.23 -10.33
CA ALA A 123 4.74 -5.60 -9.27
C ALA A 123 5.40 -4.30 -9.74
N LEU A 124 5.93 -4.26 -10.95
CA LEU A 124 6.53 -3.06 -11.54
C LEU A 124 5.48 -1.95 -11.71
N ILE A 125 4.32 -2.26 -12.28
CA ILE A 125 3.22 -1.29 -12.47
C ILE A 125 2.72 -0.76 -11.13
N VAL A 126 2.53 -1.66 -10.15
CA VAL A 126 2.12 -1.29 -8.78
C VAL A 126 3.18 -0.43 -8.11
N SER A 127 4.47 -0.69 -8.32
CA SER A 127 5.54 0.12 -7.76
C SER A 127 5.61 1.51 -8.40
N LEU A 128 5.50 1.58 -9.72
CA LEU A 128 5.52 2.85 -10.46
C LEU A 128 4.39 3.79 -10.05
N HIS A 129 3.20 3.27 -9.72
CA HIS A 129 2.08 4.13 -9.34
C HIS A 129 2.26 4.82 -7.98
N PHE A 130 3.13 4.30 -7.08
CA PHE A 130 3.44 4.98 -5.83
C PHE A 130 4.18 6.32 -6.04
N ILE A 131 4.94 6.47 -7.13
CA ILE A 131 5.68 7.70 -7.42
C ILE A 131 4.73 8.90 -7.61
N PRO A 132 3.72 8.87 -8.51
CA PRO A 132 2.75 9.96 -8.62
C PRO A 132 1.89 10.13 -7.36
N LEU A 133 1.57 9.05 -6.62
CA LEU A 133 0.88 9.16 -5.34
C LEU A 133 1.71 9.93 -4.31
N GLY A 134 3.04 9.72 -4.28
CA GLY A 134 3.95 10.49 -3.43
C GLY A 134 3.88 11.98 -3.70
N ARG A 135 3.70 12.38 -4.96
CA ARG A 135 3.54 13.78 -5.35
C ARG A 135 2.17 14.35 -4.96
N ILE A 136 1.09 13.59 -5.18
CA ILE A 136 -0.28 14.04 -4.86
C ILE A 136 -0.47 14.19 -3.35
N PHE A 137 0.00 13.22 -2.57
CA PHE A 137 -0.19 13.21 -1.12
C PHE A 137 0.94 13.89 -0.35
N HIS A 138 2.02 14.33 -1.02
CA HIS A 138 3.22 14.91 -0.41
C HIS A 138 3.85 14.00 0.65
N VAL A 139 3.78 12.68 0.47
CA VAL A 139 4.26 11.66 1.40
C VAL A 139 5.52 11.01 0.86
N ARG A 140 6.67 11.37 1.44
CA ARG A 140 8.00 10.92 0.97
C ARG A 140 8.18 9.40 0.94
N ILE A 141 7.53 8.67 1.85
CA ILE A 141 7.63 7.21 1.91
C ILE A 141 7.12 6.53 0.62
N TYR A 142 6.16 7.13 -0.08
CA TYR A 142 5.66 6.56 -1.33
C TYR A 142 6.70 6.58 -2.45
N TYR A 143 7.58 7.59 -2.48
CA TYR A 143 8.71 7.58 -3.41
C TYR A 143 9.68 6.44 -3.08
N PHE A 144 9.96 6.23 -1.78
CA PHE A 144 10.81 5.12 -1.35
C PHE A 144 10.20 3.77 -1.73
N VAL A 145 8.91 3.54 -1.41
CA VAL A 145 8.18 2.31 -1.78
C VAL A 145 8.18 2.10 -3.29
N GLY A 146 7.90 3.15 -4.06
CA GLY A 146 7.89 3.10 -5.52
C GLY A 146 9.26 2.75 -6.09
N THR A 147 10.33 3.43 -5.65
CA THR A 147 11.69 3.19 -6.18
C THR A 147 12.22 1.81 -5.80
N VAL A 148 12.10 1.43 -4.52
CA VAL A 148 12.56 0.12 -4.04
C VAL A 148 11.72 -1.01 -4.65
N GLY A 149 10.39 -0.84 -4.74
CA GLY A 149 9.52 -1.80 -5.38
C GLY A 149 9.83 -1.97 -6.87
N CYS A 150 10.14 -0.90 -7.61
CA CYS A 150 10.60 -1.01 -9.01
C CYS A 150 11.91 -1.80 -9.09
N ALA A 151 12.88 -1.54 -8.22
CA ALA A 151 14.14 -2.28 -8.21
C ALA A 151 13.93 -3.78 -7.95
N ILE A 152 13.09 -4.13 -6.95
CA ILE A 152 12.71 -5.52 -6.65
C ILE A 152 12.05 -6.16 -7.88
N SER A 153 11.11 -5.46 -8.51
CA SER A 153 10.40 -5.97 -9.68
C SER A 153 11.33 -6.21 -10.86
N LEU A 154 12.28 -5.29 -11.13
CA LEU A 154 13.27 -5.44 -12.19
C LEU A 154 14.21 -6.63 -11.93
N VAL A 155 14.64 -6.84 -10.69
CA VAL A 155 15.44 -8.01 -10.30
C VAL A 155 14.66 -9.30 -10.52
N ALA A 156 13.35 -9.32 -10.30
CA ALA A 156 12.51 -10.49 -10.51
C ALA A 156 12.31 -10.87 -11.99
N PHE A 157 12.62 -9.98 -12.94
CA PHE A 157 12.68 -10.31 -14.37
C PHE A 157 13.94 -11.09 -14.75
N LEU A 158 14.98 -11.05 -13.91
CA LEU A 158 16.23 -11.74 -14.19
C LEU A 158 16.12 -13.21 -13.77
N PRO A 159 16.65 -14.16 -14.55
CA PRO A 159 16.63 -15.58 -14.22
C PRO A 159 17.72 -15.91 -13.18
N LEU A 160 17.74 -15.16 -12.05
CA LEU A 160 18.78 -15.27 -11.03
C LEU A 160 18.41 -16.22 -9.88
N PHE A 161 17.16 -16.67 -9.81
CA PHE A 161 16.65 -17.42 -8.67
C PHE A 161 16.12 -18.79 -9.10
N ASP A 162 16.78 -19.84 -8.61
CA ASP A 162 16.28 -21.22 -8.71
C ASP A 162 15.05 -21.44 -7.81
N VAL A 163 14.97 -20.71 -6.72
CA VAL A 163 13.78 -20.66 -5.83
C VAL A 163 12.80 -19.69 -6.45
N GLY A 164 11.69 -20.20 -6.97
CA GLY A 164 10.69 -19.52 -7.80
C GLY A 164 10.60 -18.00 -7.63
N PRO A 165 10.69 -17.25 -8.72
CA PRO A 165 10.68 -15.78 -8.72
C PRO A 165 9.48 -15.17 -7.98
N LEU A 166 8.41 -15.94 -7.82
CA LEU A 166 7.20 -15.57 -7.10
C LEU A 166 7.43 -15.43 -5.59
N MET A 167 8.19 -16.35 -4.97
CA MET A 167 8.48 -16.31 -3.53
C MET A 167 9.36 -15.11 -3.18
N PHE A 168 10.39 -14.86 -3.97
CA PHE A 168 11.23 -13.66 -3.82
C PHE A 168 10.41 -12.38 -3.96
N LEU A 169 9.64 -12.27 -5.05
CA LEU A 169 8.84 -11.09 -5.36
C LEU A 169 7.75 -10.85 -4.31
N GLY A 170 6.95 -11.88 -4.00
CA GLY A 170 5.87 -11.78 -3.04
C GLY A 170 6.35 -11.50 -1.63
N GLY A 171 7.42 -12.17 -1.20
CA GLY A 171 8.04 -11.96 0.11
C GLY A 171 8.59 -10.54 0.27
N THR A 172 9.44 -10.10 -0.66
CA THR A 172 10.08 -8.78 -0.58
C THR A 172 9.08 -7.63 -0.74
N MET A 173 8.14 -7.72 -1.69
CA MET A 173 7.10 -6.70 -1.86
C MET A 173 6.16 -6.65 -0.66
N GLY A 174 5.73 -7.79 -0.14
CA GLY A 174 4.86 -7.85 1.01
C GLY A 174 5.50 -7.25 2.27
N VAL A 175 6.77 -7.60 2.55
CA VAL A 175 7.53 -7.02 3.67
C VAL A 175 7.73 -5.51 3.47
N LEU A 176 8.08 -5.05 2.27
CA LEU A 176 8.24 -3.62 1.96
C LEU A 176 6.96 -2.84 2.26
N LEU A 177 5.81 -3.35 1.83
CA LEU A 177 4.51 -2.69 2.04
C LEU A 177 4.09 -2.69 3.51
N TRP A 178 4.27 -3.80 4.23
CA TRP A 178 3.97 -3.88 5.66
C TRP A 178 4.90 -3.01 6.51
N ALA A 179 6.21 -3.03 6.24
CA ALA A 179 7.16 -2.14 6.91
C ALA A 179 6.81 -0.67 6.68
N SER A 180 6.39 -0.32 5.46
CA SER A 180 5.95 1.04 5.13
C SER A 180 4.66 1.41 5.86
N ALA A 181 3.68 0.51 5.95
CA ALA A 181 2.45 0.71 6.72
C ALA A 181 2.75 0.92 8.22
N ALA A 182 3.60 0.09 8.80
CA ALA A 182 4.03 0.20 10.20
C ALA A 182 4.79 1.51 10.46
N TYR A 183 5.68 1.91 9.57
CA TYR A 183 6.42 3.18 9.67
C TYR A 183 5.47 4.39 9.62
N ILE A 184 4.52 4.41 8.69
CA ILE A 184 3.53 5.48 8.57
C ILE A 184 2.67 5.54 9.83
N LEU A 185 2.22 4.39 10.35
CA LEU A 185 1.43 4.29 11.56
C LEU A 185 2.18 4.87 12.76
N TRP A 186 3.43 4.47 12.97
CA TRP A 186 4.29 4.98 14.04
C TRP A 186 4.50 6.50 13.95
N ARG A 187 4.74 7.02 12.74
CA ARG A 187 4.90 8.45 12.51
C ARG A 187 3.60 9.22 12.75
N ALA A 188 2.48 8.68 12.30
CA ALA A 188 1.16 9.29 12.48
C ALA A 188 0.75 9.36 13.96
N ASP A 189 1.06 8.32 14.76
CA ASP A 189 0.79 8.32 16.21
C ASP A 189 1.60 9.42 16.93
N ARG A 190 2.87 9.64 16.53
CA ARG A 190 3.69 10.73 17.07
C ARG A 190 3.17 12.12 16.72
N ILE A 191 2.68 12.33 15.49
CA ILE A 191 2.09 13.60 15.05
C ILE A 191 0.77 13.81 15.79
N GLY A 192 -0.07 12.78 15.92
CA GLY A 192 -1.31 12.84 16.66
C GLY A 192 -1.13 13.15 18.14
N ALA A 193 -0.10 12.59 18.78
CA ALA A 193 0.22 12.88 20.17
C ALA A 193 0.62 14.35 20.39
N LYS A 194 1.40 14.95 19.46
CA LYS A 194 1.74 16.37 19.51
C LYS A 194 0.53 17.29 19.33
N ALA A 195 -0.32 16.97 18.35
CA ALA A 195 -1.53 17.77 18.08
C ALA A 195 -2.56 17.76 19.21
N ILE A 196 -2.49 16.78 20.13
CA ILE A 196 -3.36 16.69 21.31
C ILE A 196 -2.74 17.41 22.51
N SER A 197 -1.40 17.47 22.61
CA SER A 197 -0.68 18.03 23.76
C SER A 197 -0.46 19.54 23.70
N GLU A 198 -0.57 20.17 22.52
CA GLU A 198 -0.50 21.62 22.40
C GLU A 198 -1.90 22.22 22.59
N PRO A 199 -2.18 22.95 23.71
CA PRO A 199 -3.42 23.71 23.82
C PRO A 199 -3.44 24.73 22.68
N TRP A 200 -4.55 24.78 21.96
CA TRP A 200 -4.81 25.82 20.98
C TRP A 200 -4.90 27.15 21.71
N ASP A 201 -3.82 27.93 21.71
CA ASP A 201 -3.87 29.32 22.12
C ASP A 201 -4.80 30.05 21.12
N VAL A 202 -6.03 30.27 21.59
CA VAL A 202 -7.05 31.06 20.91
C VAL A 202 -6.82 32.54 21.18
#